data_be38fe162b0075e1706e965ddbc991a4
#
_entry.id   be38fe162b0075e1706e965ddbc991a4
#
_cell.length_a   1.000
_cell.length_b   1.000
_cell.length_c   1.000
_cell.angle_alpha   90.00
_cell.angle_beta   90.00
_cell.angle_gamma   90.00
#
_symmetry.space_group_name_H-M   'P 1'
#
loop_
_entity.id
_entity.type
_entity.pdbx_description
1 polymer ?
#
loop_
_entity_poly.entity_id
_entity_poly.type
_entity_poly.pdbx_seq_one_letter_code
_entity_poly.pdbx_strand_id
1 'polypeptide(L)'
;ALGVLETTVVLDDGWCGHAAGQFAFVTSDKREGAHPYTIASAWNPADRRLIFITKALGDHTSRLRERLKIGMRVTVEGPYGRFDFEDNQPRQIWIGAGIGITPFVARLKQRAAHPDTKTIDLFHPTAEFEQAAIDRLTADAEAAGVRLHLLVDGKNGRLNGEGIRAAVPEWRSASFWFCGPPGFGEALREDFCANGLPLEQFHQELFQMR
;
A
#
# COMPACT_ATOMS: atom_id res chain seq x y z
N ALA A 1 -10.52 18.19 -1.82
CA ALA A 1 -9.24 17.65 -1.29
C ALA A 1 -9.49 16.24 -0.78
N LEU A 2 -8.60 15.29 -1.10
CA LEU A 2 -8.73 13.85 -0.81
C LEU A 2 -8.84 13.48 0.70
N GLY A 3 -8.75 14.43 1.62
CA GLY A 3 -8.66 14.09 3.05
C GLY A 3 -7.43 13.22 3.40
N VAL A 4 -6.42 13.24 2.55
CA VAL A 4 -5.16 12.50 2.73
C VAL A 4 -4.10 13.42 3.32
N LEU A 5 -3.32 12.89 4.27
CA LEU A 5 -2.20 13.56 4.89
C LEU A 5 -0.94 12.72 4.66
N GLU A 6 0.07 13.30 4.04
CA GLU A 6 1.42 12.74 4.01
C GLU A 6 2.23 13.33 5.16
N THR A 7 2.88 12.46 5.94
CA THR A 7 3.70 12.84 7.09
C THR A 7 5.08 12.21 6.96
N THR A 8 6.12 13.03 7.09
CA THR A 8 7.50 12.57 7.12
C THR A 8 8.02 12.59 8.55
N VAL A 9 8.55 11.48 9.02
CA VAL A 9 9.23 11.34 10.31
C VAL A 9 10.72 11.12 10.07
N VAL A 10 11.55 11.96 10.66
CA VAL A 10 13.00 11.78 10.71
C VAL A 10 13.33 10.96 11.93
N LEU A 11 14.05 9.86 11.75
CA LEU A 11 14.35 8.90 12.82
C LEU A 11 15.64 9.27 13.54
N ASP A 12 15.59 9.18 14.87
CA ASP A 12 16.78 9.11 15.72
C ASP A 12 17.46 7.72 15.58
N ASP A 13 18.51 7.44 16.37
CA ASP A 13 19.17 6.14 16.40
C ASP A 13 18.22 5.02 16.88
N GLY A 14 18.49 3.78 16.43
CA GLY A 14 17.79 2.58 16.89
C GLY A 14 16.88 1.93 15.84
N TRP A 15 16.58 2.59 14.72
CA TRP A 15 15.83 1.96 13.63
C TRP A 15 16.76 1.20 12.67
N CYS A 16 16.58 -0.11 12.57
CA CYS A 16 17.47 -0.98 11.80
C CYS A 16 17.06 -1.12 10.31
N GLY A 17 15.97 -0.48 9.89
CA GLY A 17 15.43 -0.59 8.55
C GLY A 17 14.05 -1.23 8.49
N HIS A 18 13.44 -1.26 7.30
CA HIS A 18 12.16 -1.93 7.05
C HIS A 18 12.08 -2.41 5.60
N ALA A 19 11.25 -3.42 5.36
CA ALA A 19 10.84 -3.81 4.02
C ALA A 19 9.59 -3.03 3.59
N ALA A 20 9.44 -2.82 2.26
CA ALA A 20 8.21 -2.26 1.72
C ALA A 20 7.01 -3.15 2.08
N GLY A 21 5.89 -2.54 2.44
CA GLY A 21 4.68 -3.23 2.87
C GLY A 21 4.55 -3.40 4.38
N GLN A 22 5.63 -3.21 5.15
CA GLN A 22 5.56 -3.22 6.61
C GLN A 22 4.91 -1.95 7.17
N PHE A 23 4.45 -2.05 8.42
CA PHE A 23 3.85 -0.95 9.17
C PHE A 23 4.62 -0.67 10.46
N ALA A 24 4.35 0.48 11.05
CA ALA A 24 4.87 0.87 12.36
C ALA A 24 3.74 1.41 13.23
N PHE A 25 3.88 1.24 14.54
CA PHE A 25 3.05 1.96 15.50
C PHE A 25 3.64 3.35 15.74
N VAL A 26 2.81 4.37 15.64
CA VAL A 26 3.20 5.76 15.92
C VAL A 26 2.37 6.31 17.05
N THR A 27 3.04 6.83 18.08
CA THR A 27 2.43 7.56 19.18
C THR A 27 2.72 9.04 19.04
N SER A 28 1.73 9.83 18.66
CA SER A 28 1.79 11.29 18.58
C SER A 28 1.22 11.97 19.84
N ASP A 29 0.29 11.31 20.53
CA ASP A 29 -0.25 11.71 21.83
C ASP A 29 -0.31 10.49 22.76
N LYS A 30 0.37 10.58 23.91
CA LYS A 30 0.42 9.49 24.90
C LYS A 30 -0.97 9.13 25.45
N ARG A 31 -1.92 10.04 25.41
CA ARG A 31 -3.30 9.81 25.90
C ARG A 31 -4.10 8.96 24.92
N GLU A 32 -3.78 9.02 23.63
CA GLU A 32 -4.47 8.26 22.59
C GLU A 32 -3.77 6.91 22.32
N GLY A 33 -2.51 6.77 22.75
CA GLY A 33 -1.73 5.56 22.54
C GLY A 33 -1.10 5.46 21.15
N ALA A 34 -0.70 4.25 20.81
CA ALA A 34 -0.03 3.95 19.54
C ALA A 34 -1.05 3.54 18.47
N HIS A 35 -0.88 4.07 17.27
CA HIS A 35 -1.71 3.73 16.12
C HIS A 35 -0.85 3.11 15.00
N PRO A 36 -1.31 2.04 14.33
CA PRO A 36 -0.59 1.42 13.24
C PRO A 36 -0.75 2.21 11.95
N TYR A 37 0.38 2.43 11.25
CA TYR A 37 0.41 3.07 9.93
C TYR A 37 1.34 2.31 9.00
N THR A 38 0.88 2.02 7.79
CA THR A 38 1.73 1.45 6.75
C THR A 38 2.81 2.44 6.36
N ILE A 39 4.05 1.96 6.28
CA ILE A 39 5.18 2.76 5.84
C ILE A 39 5.10 2.92 4.31
N ALA A 40 5.04 4.16 3.84
CA ALA A 40 4.91 4.52 2.42
C ALA A 40 6.25 4.82 1.73
N SER A 41 7.36 4.76 2.46
CA SER A 41 8.72 4.98 1.95
C SER A 41 9.46 3.66 1.76
N ALA A 42 10.34 3.59 0.76
CA ALA A 42 11.42 2.63 0.77
C ALA A 42 12.44 3.02 1.86
N TRP A 43 13.13 2.03 2.43
CA TRP A 43 14.18 2.31 3.42
C TRP A 43 15.43 2.87 2.73
N ASN A 44 15.91 3.99 3.25
CA ASN A 44 17.20 4.57 2.88
C ASN A 44 17.97 4.93 4.17
N PRO A 45 19.06 4.21 4.49
CA PRO A 45 19.82 4.46 5.71
C PRO A 45 20.52 5.83 5.74
N ALA A 46 20.70 6.47 4.57
CA ALA A 46 21.36 7.77 4.48
C ALA A 46 20.46 8.92 4.91
N ASP A 47 19.16 8.86 4.64
CA ASP A 47 18.23 9.94 5.02
C ASP A 47 17.36 9.60 6.23
N ARG A 48 17.27 8.33 6.62
CA ARG A 48 16.59 7.84 7.83
C ARG A 48 15.18 8.39 8.01
N ARG A 49 14.39 8.39 6.93
CA ARG A 49 13.04 8.93 6.92
C ARG A 49 12.00 7.84 6.75
N LEU A 50 10.92 7.97 7.50
CA LEU A 50 9.68 7.24 7.26
C LEU A 50 8.64 8.21 6.71
N ILE A 51 7.93 7.78 5.68
CA ILE A 51 6.77 8.49 5.15
C ILE A 51 5.53 7.66 5.48
N PHE A 52 4.52 8.32 6.02
CA PHE A 52 3.21 7.75 6.25
C PHE A 52 2.16 8.51 5.44
N ILE A 53 1.27 7.78 4.77
CA ILE A 53 0.14 8.35 4.04
C ILE A 53 -1.13 7.90 4.77
N THR A 54 -1.84 8.84 5.37
CA THR A 54 -3.04 8.58 6.16
C THR A 54 -4.25 9.23 5.52
N LYS A 55 -5.39 8.54 5.57
CA LYS A 55 -6.69 9.06 5.15
C LYS A 55 -7.57 9.31 6.37
N ALA A 56 -8.33 10.38 6.34
CA ALA A 56 -9.32 10.70 7.37
C ALA A 56 -10.50 9.71 7.29
N LEU A 57 -10.39 8.58 8.03
CA LEU A 57 -11.39 7.51 8.05
C LEU A 57 -12.09 7.35 9.40
N GLY A 58 -11.57 7.94 10.47
CA GLY A 58 -12.11 7.87 11.81
C GLY A 58 -11.69 9.07 12.64
N ASP A 59 -12.13 9.14 13.89
CA ASP A 59 -11.95 10.31 14.77
C ASP A 59 -10.49 10.71 14.96
N HIS A 60 -9.60 9.72 15.11
CA HIS A 60 -8.17 9.98 15.27
C HIS A 60 -7.56 10.55 13.98
N THR A 61 -7.74 9.85 12.84
CA THR A 61 -7.11 10.23 11.57
C THR A 61 -7.65 11.54 11.01
N SER A 62 -8.91 11.88 11.28
CA SER A 62 -9.52 13.14 10.87
C SER A 62 -8.90 14.36 11.54
N ARG A 63 -8.37 14.19 12.75
CA ARG A 63 -7.77 15.28 13.56
C ARG A 63 -6.26 15.38 13.40
N LEU A 64 -5.59 14.41 12.73
CA LEU A 64 -4.14 14.39 12.61
C LEU A 64 -3.58 15.68 12.00
N ARG A 65 -4.21 16.20 10.95
CA ARG A 65 -3.77 17.44 10.26
C ARG A 65 -3.73 18.66 11.19
N GLU A 66 -4.67 18.74 12.14
CA GLU A 66 -4.73 19.85 13.10
C GLU A 66 -3.74 19.67 14.25
N ARG A 67 -3.49 18.42 14.64
CA ARG A 67 -2.69 18.06 15.82
C ARG A 67 -1.19 17.99 15.52
N LEU A 68 -0.82 17.43 14.37
CA LEU A 68 0.59 17.31 14.00
C LEU A 68 1.18 18.67 13.65
N LYS A 69 2.36 18.93 14.19
CA LYS A 69 3.12 20.17 13.94
C LYS A 69 4.52 19.79 13.47
N ILE A 70 5.06 20.59 12.56
CA ILE A 70 6.47 20.43 12.13
C ILE A 70 7.38 20.54 13.35
N GLY A 71 8.33 19.60 13.47
CA GLY A 71 9.25 19.51 14.62
C GLY A 71 8.67 18.84 15.87
N MET A 72 7.41 18.37 15.82
CA MET A 72 6.82 17.58 16.91
C MET A 72 7.54 16.25 17.07
N ARG A 73 7.86 15.87 18.31
CA ARG A 73 8.41 14.54 18.60
C ARG A 73 7.30 13.52 18.69
N VAL A 74 7.54 12.37 18.04
CA VAL A 74 6.66 11.19 18.07
C VAL A 74 7.48 9.96 18.43
N THR A 75 6.84 8.93 18.99
CA THR A 75 7.48 7.62 19.18
C THR A 75 7.05 6.71 18.03
N VAL A 76 8.03 6.04 17.42
CA VAL A 76 7.80 5.05 16.36
C VAL A 76 8.33 3.70 16.82
N GLU A 77 7.52 2.66 16.71
CA GLU A 77 7.85 1.30 17.08
C GLU A 77 7.56 0.35 15.93
N GLY A 78 8.53 -0.50 15.60
CA GLY A 78 8.45 -1.44 14.47
C GLY A 78 9.82 -1.75 13.89
N PRO A 79 9.89 -2.23 12.62
CA PRO A 79 8.76 -2.50 11.72
C PRO A 79 8.02 -3.80 12.05
N TYR A 80 6.77 -3.90 11.62
CA TYR A 80 5.91 -5.07 11.78
C TYR A 80 5.25 -5.46 10.46
N GLY A 81 4.72 -6.68 10.38
CA GLY A 81 3.98 -7.18 9.23
C GLY A 81 4.80 -8.11 8.34
N ARG A 82 4.08 -8.92 7.55
CA ARG A 82 4.63 -9.90 6.60
C ARG A 82 4.18 -9.65 5.16
N PHE A 83 3.71 -8.47 4.89
CA PHE A 83 3.32 -8.07 3.54
C PHE A 83 4.57 -7.54 2.82
N ASP A 84 5.51 -8.48 2.53
CA ASP A 84 6.88 -8.19 2.09
C ASP A 84 7.11 -8.40 0.59
N PHE A 85 6.09 -8.87 -0.14
CA PHE A 85 6.13 -9.18 -1.58
C PHE A 85 7.11 -10.30 -1.96
N GLU A 86 7.52 -11.11 -0.99
CA GLU A 86 8.46 -12.22 -1.22
C GLU A 86 7.71 -13.50 -1.60
N ASP A 87 7.99 -14.02 -2.79
CA ASP A 87 7.50 -15.28 -3.32
C ASP A 87 8.34 -15.77 -4.50
N ASN A 88 8.07 -16.99 -4.98
CA ASN A 88 8.76 -17.61 -6.10
C ASN A 88 8.04 -17.47 -7.45
N GLN A 89 6.92 -16.72 -7.50
CA GLN A 89 6.20 -16.56 -8.75
C GLN A 89 6.91 -15.55 -9.69
N PRO A 90 6.92 -15.80 -10.99
CA PRO A 90 7.55 -14.90 -11.96
C PRO A 90 6.74 -13.62 -12.18
N ARG A 91 5.48 -13.63 -11.77
CA ARG A 91 4.52 -12.52 -11.90
C ARG A 91 3.87 -12.22 -10.56
N GLN A 92 3.58 -10.95 -10.34
CA GLN A 92 2.75 -10.50 -9.23
C GLN A 92 1.59 -9.64 -9.73
N ILE A 93 0.42 -9.80 -9.13
CA ILE A 93 -0.74 -8.94 -9.30
C ILE A 93 -0.97 -8.21 -7.98
N TRP A 94 -0.79 -6.90 -7.99
CA TRP A 94 -0.98 -6.03 -6.86
C TRP A 94 -2.33 -5.34 -6.95
N ILE A 95 -3.05 -5.27 -5.84
CA ILE A 95 -4.39 -4.66 -5.80
C ILE A 95 -4.44 -3.73 -4.58
N GLY A 96 -4.31 -2.43 -4.82
CA GLY A 96 -4.34 -1.39 -3.80
C GLY A 96 -5.63 -0.59 -3.87
N ALA A 97 -6.64 -0.93 -3.07
CA ALA A 97 -7.94 -0.28 -3.12
C ALA A 97 -7.99 0.95 -2.19
N GLY A 98 -8.29 2.11 -2.76
CA GLY A 98 -8.30 3.38 -2.03
C GLY A 98 -6.98 3.64 -1.32
N ILE A 99 -7.01 3.89 0.02
CA ILE A 99 -5.78 4.11 0.82
C ILE A 99 -4.90 2.86 0.92
N GLY A 100 -5.43 1.67 0.60
CA GLY A 100 -4.66 0.44 0.51
C GLY A 100 -3.59 0.44 -0.59
N ILE A 101 -3.46 1.53 -1.35
CA ILE A 101 -2.33 1.75 -2.26
C ILE A 101 -0.99 1.95 -1.53
N THR A 102 -1.01 2.31 -0.27
CA THR A 102 0.18 2.73 0.50
C THR A 102 1.34 1.71 0.51
N PRO A 103 1.16 0.40 0.79
CA PRO A 103 2.25 -0.56 0.76
C PRO A 103 2.87 -0.70 -0.64
N PHE A 104 2.05 -0.55 -1.68
CA PHE A 104 2.52 -0.63 -3.07
C PHE A 104 3.33 0.60 -3.46
N VAL A 105 3.01 1.79 -2.97
CA VAL A 105 3.83 3.01 -3.15
C VAL A 105 5.23 2.80 -2.57
N ALA A 106 5.34 2.22 -1.38
CA ALA A 106 6.65 1.87 -0.79
C ALA A 106 7.42 0.88 -1.69
N ARG A 107 6.72 -0.17 -2.18
CA ARG A 107 7.36 -1.20 -3.02
C ARG A 107 7.76 -0.65 -4.40
N LEU A 108 6.97 0.24 -5.01
CA LEU A 108 7.34 0.93 -6.25
C LEU A 108 8.65 1.69 -6.08
N LYS A 109 8.79 2.48 -5.02
CA LYS A 109 10.02 3.25 -4.73
C LYS A 109 11.22 2.34 -4.46
N GLN A 110 11.01 1.24 -3.71
CA GLN A 110 12.07 0.25 -3.49
C GLN A 110 12.51 -0.41 -4.80
N ARG A 111 11.54 -0.81 -5.65
CA ARG A 111 11.82 -1.46 -6.91
C ARG A 111 12.49 -0.52 -7.93
N ALA A 112 12.14 0.75 -7.94
CA ALA A 112 12.81 1.74 -8.79
C ALA A 112 14.31 1.87 -8.42
N ALA A 113 14.65 1.75 -7.14
CA ALA A 113 16.03 1.78 -6.66
C ALA A 113 16.74 0.42 -6.83
N HIS A 114 16.02 -0.69 -6.71
CA HIS A 114 16.53 -2.07 -6.76
C HIS A 114 15.62 -2.94 -7.63
N PRO A 115 15.74 -2.85 -8.97
CA PRO A 115 14.89 -3.61 -9.89
C PRO A 115 15.08 -5.13 -9.74
N ASP A 116 13.99 -5.87 -9.88
CA ASP A 116 13.98 -7.33 -10.02
C ASP A 116 13.38 -7.75 -11.37
N THR A 117 13.33 -9.07 -11.64
CA THR A 117 12.88 -9.61 -12.93
C THR A 117 11.39 -9.93 -12.99
N LYS A 118 10.64 -9.73 -11.90
CA LYS A 118 9.22 -10.05 -11.84
C LYS A 118 8.41 -9.12 -12.75
N THR A 119 7.43 -9.68 -13.45
CA THR A 119 6.41 -8.90 -14.15
C THR A 119 5.31 -8.53 -13.17
N ILE A 120 4.95 -7.24 -13.10
CA ILE A 120 4.01 -6.74 -12.11
C ILE A 120 2.92 -5.92 -12.76
N ASP A 121 1.68 -6.24 -12.41
CA ASP A 121 0.48 -5.49 -12.75
C ASP A 121 -0.13 -4.94 -11.45
N LEU A 122 -0.22 -3.61 -11.33
CA LEU A 122 -0.83 -2.92 -10.18
C LEU A 122 -2.21 -2.37 -10.55
N PHE A 123 -3.24 -2.89 -9.90
CA PHE A 123 -4.60 -2.39 -10.00
C PHE A 123 -4.91 -1.44 -8.85
N HIS A 124 -5.32 -0.22 -9.18
CA HIS A 124 -5.71 0.79 -8.20
C HIS A 124 -7.17 1.24 -8.40
N PRO A 125 -8.15 0.51 -7.84
CA PRO A 125 -9.51 0.99 -7.77
C PRO A 125 -9.64 2.08 -6.70
N THR A 126 -10.20 3.23 -7.09
CA THR A 126 -10.40 4.37 -6.18
C THR A 126 -11.70 5.10 -6.50
N ALA A 127 -12.42 5.53 -5.47
CA ALA A 127 -13.58 6.41 -5.60
C ALA A 127 -13.16 7.89 -5.75
N GLU A 128 -11.92 8.21 -5.43
CA GLU A 128 -11.43 9.59 -5.39
C GLU A 128 -10.45 9.84 -6.54
N PHE A 129 -10.63 10.96 -7.20
CA PHE A 129 -9.78 11.38 -8.29
C PHE A 129 -9.09 12.72 -7.95
N GLU A 130 -7.78 12.68 -7.82
CA GLU A 130 -6.93 13.87 -7.74
C GLU A 130 -5.76 13.71 -8.72
N GLN A 131 -5.69 14.57 -9.71
CA GLN A 131 -4.74 14.44 -10.81
C GLN A 131 -3.29 14.35 -10.30
N ALA A 132 -2.90 15.22 -9.36
CA ALA A 132 -1.53 15.23 -8.85
C ALA A 132 -1.13 13.93 -8.11
N ALA A 133 -2.07 13.25 -7.45
CA ALA A 133 -1.81 11.96 -6.81
C ALA A 133 -1.67 10.84 -7.86
N ILE A 134 -2.51 10.89 -8.90
CA ILE A 134 -2.46 9.95 -10.01
C ILE A 134 -1.17 10.11 -10.80
N ASP A 135 -0.76 11.34 -11.12
CA ASP A 135 0.46 11.62 -11.86
C ASP A 135 1.69 11.10 -11.11
N ARG A 136 1.73 11.29 -9.77
CA ARG A 136 2.79 10.73 -8.92
C ARG A 136 2.79 9.21 -8.93
N LEU A 137 1.63 8.57 -8.76
CA LEU A 137 1.54 7.11 -8.78
C LEU A 137 1.94 6.54 -10.14
N THR A 138 1.55 7.19 -11.23
CA THR A 138 1.93 6.81 -12.60
C THR A 138 3.45 6.91 -12.78
N ALA A 139 4.06 8.01 -12.36
CA ALA A 139 5.52 8.18 -12.44
C ALA A 139 6.27 7.16 -11.59
N ASP A 140 5.79 6.87 -10.37
CA ASP A 140 6.38 5.83 -9.50
C ASP A 140 6.26 4.43 -10.13
N ALA A 141 5.12 4.11 -10.77
CA ALA A 141 4.91 2.83 -11.46
C ALA A 141 5.81 2.69 -12.70
N GLU A 142 5.94 3.73 -13.51
CA GLU A 142 6.83 3.78 -14.68
C GLU A 142 8.28 3.59 -14.25
N ALA A 143 8.75 4.32 -13.24
CA ALA A 143 10.10 4.21 -12.72
C ALA A 143 10.42 2.80 -12.18
N ALA A 144 9.40 2.12 -11.63
CA ALA A 144 9.52 0.77 -11.11
C ALA A 144 9.35 -0.33 -12.19
N GLY A 145 9.02 0.00 -13.43
CA GLY A 145 8.69 -0.96 -14.49
C GLY A 145 7.42 -1.78 -14.19
N VAL A 146 6.43 -1.16 -13.56
CA VAL A 146 5.16 -1.77 -13.16
C VAL A 146 4.03 -1.25 -14.05
N ARG A 147 3.18 -2.15 -14.56
CA ARG A 147 2.02 -1.78 -15.34
C ARG A 147 0.89 -1.32 -14.41
N LEU A 148 0.54 -0.06 -14.46
CA LEU A 148 -0.55 0.51 -13.67
C LEU A 148 -1.90 0.41 -14.38
N HIS A 149 -2.90 -0.16 -13.71
CA HIS A 149 -4.31 -0.19 -14.10
C HIS A 149 -5.11 0.68 -13.14
N LEU A 150 -5.39 1.91 -13.54
CA LEU A 150 -6.16 2.84 -12.73
C LEU A 150 -7.65 2.70 -13.04
N LEU A 151 -8.47 2.47 -12.01
CA LEU A 151 -9.92 2.40 -12.10
C LEU A 151 -10.55 3.43 -11.16
N VAL A 152 -11.16 4.44 -11.73
CA VAL A 152 -11.86 5.49 -10.97
C VAL A 152 -13.37 5.19 -11.01
N ASP A 153 -13.99 5.09 -9.84
CA ASP A 153 -15.43 4.84 -9.73
C ASP A 153 -16.23 5.85 -10.56
N GLY A 154 -17.24 5.34 -11.28
CA GLY A 154 -18.06 6.14 -12.17
C GLY A 154 -17.43 6.47 -13.53
N LYS A 155 -16.14 6.18 -13.76
CA LYS A 155 -15.46 6.40 -15.06
C LYS A 155 -15.14 5.07 -15.76
N ASN A 156 -14.51 4.13 -15.06
CA ASN A 156 -13.96 2.91 -15.65
C ASN A 156 -14.65 1.61 -15.16
N GLY A 157 -15.76 1.73 -14.46
CA GLY A 157 -16.42 0.60 -13.82
C GLY A 157 -15.74 0.17 -12.51
N ARG A 158 -16.21 -0.95 -11.95
CA ARG A 158 -15.65 -1.52 -10.72
C ARG A 158 -14.73 -2.69 -11.04
N LEU A 159 -13.61 -2.77 -10.32
CA LEU A 159 -12.70 -3.90 -10.42
C LEU A 159 -13.36 -5.17 -9.86
N ASN A 160 -13.24 -6.27 -10.60
CA ASN A 160 -13.61 -7.61 -10.17
C ASN A 160 -12.60 -8.63 -10.72
N GLY A 161 -12.73 -9.90 -10.33
CA GLY A 161 -11.81 -10.95 -10.77
C GLY A 161 -11.83 -11.18 -12.28
N GLU A 162 -12.98 -11.05 -12.95
CA GLU A 162 -13.09 -11.18 -14.40
C GLU A 162 -12.28 -10.10 -15.12
N GLY A 163 -12.39 -8.84 -14.68
CA GLY A 163 -11.62 -7.72 -15.24
C GLY A 163 -10.11 -7.91 -15.06
N ILE A 164 -9.67 -8.44 -13.90
CA ILE A 164 -8.26 -8.75 -13.68
C ILE A 164 -7.79 -9.86 -14.61
N ARG A 165 -8.56 -10.95 -14.74
CA ARG A 165 -8.22 -12.07 -15.65
C ARG A 165 -8.17 -11.64 -17.11
N ALA A 166 -9.05 -10.74 -17.53
CA ALA A 166 -9.03 -10.20 -18.89
C ALA A 166 -7.81 -9.32 -19.15
N ALA A 167 -7.40 -8.52 -18.17
CA ALA A 167 -6.23 -7.64 -18.27
C ALA A 167 -4.89 -8.41 -18.17
N VAL A 168 -4.86 -9.52 -17.42
CA VAL A 168 -3.68 -10.35 -17.18
C VAL A 168 -4.01 -11.82 -17.47
N PRO A 169 -3.96 -12.25 -18.74
CA PRO A 169 -4.28 -13.64 -19.12
C PRO A 169 -3.43 -14.70 -18.40
N GLU A 170 -2.19 -14.37 -18.06
CA GLU A 170 -1.26 -15.26 -17.35
C GLU A 170 -1.41 -15.23 -15.81
N TRP A 171 -2.53 -14.77 -15.30
CA TRP A 171 -2.77 -14.61 -13.86
C TRP A 171 -2.53 -15.88 -13.03
N ARG A 172 -2.65 -17.07 -13.62
CA ARG A 172 -2.40 -18.35 -12.94
C ARG A 172 -0.94 -18.55 -12.53
N SER A 173 -0.01 -17.84 -13.16
CA SER A 173 1.41 -17.84 -12.80
C SER A 173 1.80 -16.69 -11.88
N ALA A 174 0.80 -16.00 -11.32
CA ALA A 174 1.00 -14.84 -10.46
C ALA A 174 0.68 -15.16 -9.00
N SER A 175 1.39 -14.50 -8.09
CA SER A 175 0.90 -14.29 -6.73
C SER A 175 0.11 -12.99 -6.66
N PHE A 176 -0.88 -12.97 -5.79
CA PHE A 176 -1.78 -11.83 -5.57
C PHE A 176 -1.45 -11.16 -4.24
N TRP A 177 -1.34 -9.84 -4.27
CA TRP A 177 -1.08 -9.02 -3.09
C TRP A 177 -2.16 -7.96 -2.98
N PHE A 178 -3.02 -8.10 -1.98
CA PHE A 178 -4.18 -7.24 -1.79
C PHE A 178 -4.07 -6.41 -0.52
N CYS A 179 -4.32 -5.10 -0.65
CA CYS A 179 -4.53 -4.21 0.47
C CYS A 179 -5.73 -3.29 0.19
N GLY A 180 -6.70 -3.27 1.08
CA GLY A 180 -7.94 -2.49 0.90
C GLY A 180 -9.08 -2.99 1.80
N PRO A 181 -10.34 -2.65 1.47
CA PRO A 181 -11.50 -3.07 2.24
C PRO A 181 -11.59 -4.61 2.36
N PRO A 182 -11.75 -5.17 3.57
CA PRO A 182 -11.71 -6.61 3.80
C PRO A 182 -12.67 -7.42 2.93
N GLY A 183 -13.94 -6.99 2.83
CA GLY A 183 -14.95 -7.70 2.03
C GLY A 183 -14.63 -7.71 0.53
N PHE A 184 -13.93 -6.71 0.01
CA PHE A 184 -13.48 -6.71 -1.38
C PHE A 184 -12.35 -7.71 -1.59
N GLY A 185 -11.36 -7.76 -0.68
CA GLY A 185 -10.30 -8.74 -0.74
C GLY A 185 -10.80 -10.17 -0.62
N GLU A 186 -11.79 -10.40 0.25
CA GLU A 186 -12.41 -11.71 0.43
C GLU A 186 -13.14 -12.18 -0.84
N ALA A 187 -13.94 -11.30 -1.46
CA ALA A 187 -14.63 -11.59 -2.71
C ALA A 187 -13.66 -11.92 -3.86
N LEU A 188 -12.54 -11.20 -3.98
CA LEU A 188 -11.50 -11.51 -4.96
C LEU A 188 -10.83 -12.85 -4.68
N ARG A 189 -10.46 -13.10 -3.43
CA ARG A 189 -9.83 -14.37 -3.02
C ARG A 189 -10.73 -15.56 -3.35
N GLU A 190 -12.02 -15.48 -2.99
CA GLU A 190 -13.01 -16.53 -3.29
C GLU A 190 -13.14 -16.74 -4.80
N ASP A 191 -13.27 -15.68 -5.59
CA ASP A 191 -13.37 -15.76 -7.04
C ASP A 191 -12.13 -16.42 -7.66
N PHE A 192 -10.92 -15.98 -7.28
CA PHE A 192 -9.68 -16.54 -7.84
C PHE A 192 -9.44 -17.98 -7.39
N CYS A 193 -9.72 -18.34 -6.14
CA CYS A 193 -9.62 -19.72 -5.66
C CYS A 193 -10.64 -20.64 -6.36
N ALA A 194 -11.87 -20.18 -6.58
CA ALA A 194 -12.88 -20.93 -7.35
C ALA A 194 -12.45 -21.15 -8.82
N ASN A 195 -11.59 -20.28 -9.37
CA ASN A 195 -11.01 -20.41 -10.70
C ASN A 195 -9.64 -21.11 -10.72
N GLY A 196 -9.20 -21.70 -9.58
CA GLY A 196 -8.04 -22.57 -9.48
C GLY A 196 -6.74 -21.89 -9.03
N LEU A 197 -6.79 -20.68 -8.44
CA LEU A 197 -5.63 -20.09 -7.77
C LEU A 197 -5.40 -20.83 -6.43
N PRO A 198 -4.19 -21.31 -6.13
CA PRO A 198 -3.84 -21.81 -4.81
C PRO A 198 -3.99 -20.71 -3.75
N LEU A 199 -4.59 -21.07 -2.59
CA LEU A 199 -4.89 -20.11 -1.52
C LEU A 199 -3.62 -19.40 -1.01
N GLU A 200 -2.51 -20.10 -0.93
CA GLU A 200 -1.20 -19.59 -0.51
C GLU A 200 -0.61 -18.53 -1.47
N GLN A 201 -1.16 -18.40 -2.67
CA GLN A 201 -0.77 -17.36 -3.62
C GLN A 201 -1.58 -16.08 -3.49
N PHE A 202 -2.56 -16.03 -2.58
CA PHE A 202 -3.34 -14.82 -2.31
C PHE A 202 -2.98 -14.24 -0.95
N HIS A 203 -2.15 -13.20 -0.96
CA HIS A 203 -1.67 -12.49 0.22
C HIS A 203 -2.54 -11.26 0.47
N GLN A 204 -3.05 -11.13 1.68
CA GLN A 204 -3.90 -10.00 2.07
C GLN A 204 -3.42 -9.41 3.38
N GLU A 205 -3.24 -8.09 3.42
CA GLU A 205 -3.07 -7.36 4.67
C GLU A 205 -4.41 -6.83 5.16
N LEU A 206 -4.79 -7.24 6.38
CA LEU A 206 -6.04 -6.82 7.02
C LEU A 206 -5.70 -5.75 8.07
N PHE A 207 -5.88 -4.49 7.73
CA PHE A 207 -5.92 -3.42 8.72
C PHE A 207 -7.32 -3.37 9.34
N GLN A 208 -7.50 -4.04 10.48
CA GLN A 208 -8.67 -3.80 11.32
C GLN A 208 -8.41 -2.54 12.13
N MET A 209 -8.85 -1.39 11.61
CA MET A 209 -8.94 -0.18 12.43
C MET A 209 -10.09 -0.37 13.42
N ARG A 210 -9.73 -0.51 14.70
CA ARG A 210 -10.69 -0.45 15.82
C ARG A 210 -10.80 0.99 16.32
#